data_9c958daa467b3c056136bd3d11a2597d
#
_entry.id   9c958daa467b3c056136bd3d11a2597d
#
_cell.length_a   1.000
_cell.length_b   1.000
_cell.length_c   1.000
_cell.angle_alpha   90.00
_cell.angle_beta   90.00
_cell.angle_gamma   90.00
#
_symmetry.space_group_name_H-M   'P 1'
#
loop_
_entity.id
_entity.type
_entity.pdbx_description
1 polymer ?
#
loop_
_entity_poly.entity_id
_entity_poly.type
_entity_poly.pdbx_seq_one_letter_code
_entity_poly.pdbx_strand_id
1 'polypeptide(L)'
;MEDGAYRTQATRFLLRTAFECRFCYEGIVSLHAACVEMGDFAVAFTGHSGLGKSTRARAWVEGLGAQWISGDRPAVRLEKNGATACGVPWDGKEQIFRDVEKPLKCIMEVRRSPLNYVRQLNEDQARQLIMQQSFVPMWDTDAAVMAMANVRQLVRKVPIYRVFCGPTAEDAKAIYDILVNHPEQIREEAKDMKIKEGFVLRNVVDEFIVMPTGDNIAKFEGAVVLNEVSAFIFKQLENPVSREDLLAAMLNEYDVDEATAADDLDALLEKFAEMGVLEK
;
A
#
# COMPACT_ATOMS: atom_id res chain seq x y z
N MET A 1 -14.54 -7.28 37.65
CA MET A 1 -13.85 -8.02 36.56
C MET A 1 -13.36 -7.09 35.43
N GLU A 2 -14.07 -6.02 35.10
CA GLU A 2 -13.65 -5.04 34.06
C GLU A 2 -12.35 -4.28 34.39
N ASP A 3 -12.12 -3.90 35.66
CA ASP A 3 -10.94 -3.14 36.08
C ASP A 3 -9.61 -3.92 35.88
N GLY A 4 -9.62 -5.24 36.05
CA GLY A 4 -8.44 -6.10 35.81
C GLY A 4 -8.05 -6.22 34.34
N ALA A 5 -9.03 -6.34 33.44
CA ALA A 5 -8.78 -6.41 32.01
C ALA A 5 -8.24 -5.07 31.46
N TYR A 6 -8.78 -3.95 31.93
CA TYR A 6 -8.32 -2.61 31.56
C TYR A 6 -6.85 -2.38 32.01
N ARG A 7 -6.52 -2.73 33.26
CA ARG A 7 -5.14 -2.62 33.78
C ARG A 7 -4.16 -3.45 32.96
N THR A 8 -4.52 -4.69 32.63
CA THR A 8 -3.68 -5.56 31.80
C THR A 8 -3.45 -4.97 30.40
N GLN A 9 -4.47 -4.41 29.77
CA GLN A 9 -4.35 -3.78 28.47
C GLN A 9 -3.48 -2.51 28.51
N ALA A 10 -3.67 -1.66 29.53
CA ALA A 10 -2.85 -0.47 29.74
C ALA A 10 -1.38 -0.82 29.97
N THR A 11 -1.10 -1.84 30.79
CA THR A 11 0.27 -2.31 31.05
C THR A 11 0.94 -2.82 29.76
N ARG A 12 0.24 -3.62 28.96
CA ARG A 12 0.75 -4.10 27.67
C ARG A 12 1.06 -2.93 26.74
N PHE A 13 0.17 -1.95 26.66
CA PHE A 13 0.37 -0.76 25.84
C PHE A 13 1.63 0.03 26.27
N LEU A 14 1.79 0.29 27.57
CA LEU A 14 2.94 1.02 28.11
C LEU A 14 4.25 0.27 27.87
N LEU A 15 4.28 -1.04 28.13
CA LEU A 15 5.47 -1.87 27.86
C LEU A 15 5.84 -1.84 26.39
N ARG A 16 4.86 -2.07 25.48
CA ARG A 16 5.10 -2.00 24.05
C ARG A 16 5.67 -0.64 23.65
N THR A 17 5.06 0.47 24.09
CA THR A 17 5.51 1.82 23.77
C THR A 17 6.95 2.06 24.26
N ALA A 18 7.31 1.60 25.46
CA ALA A 18 8.67 1.72 25.99
C ALA A 18 9.68 0.94 25.11
N PHE A 19 9.34 -0.28 24.69
CA PHE A 19 10.19 -1.06 23.78
C PHE A 19 10.29 -0.40 22.41
N GLU A 20 9.18 0.06 21.84
CA GLU A 20 9.17 0.73 20.53
C GLU A 20 10.01 2.03 20.55
N CYS A 21 10.00 2.80 21.65
CA CYS A 21 10.91 3.93 21.84
C CYS A 21 12.38 3.47 21.85
N ARG A 22 12.69 2.39 22.58
CA ARG A 22 14.06 1.85 22.61
C ARG A 22 14.50 1.34 21.24
N PHE A 23 13.63 0.71 20.50
CA PHE A 23 13.90 0.21 19.14
C PHE A 23 14.42 1.31 18.21
N CYS A 24 13.95 2.56 18.35
CA CYS A 24 14.42 3.68 17.55
C CYS A 24 15.94 3.85 17.62
N TYR A 25 16.53 3.65 18.80
CA TYR A 25 17.97 3.81 19.05
C TYR A 25 18.78 2.56 18.65
N GLU A 26 18.13 1.40 18.50
CA GLU A 26 18.77 0.12 18.18
C GLU A 26 18.73 -0.22 16.68
N GLY A 27 18.30 0.71 15.83
CA GLY A 27 18.16 0.43 14.38
C GLY A 27 17.03 -0.54 14.07
N ILE A 28 15.96 -0.52 14.86
CA ILE A 28 14.80 -1.39 14.70
C ILE A 28 13.58 -0.53 14.35
N VAL A 29 12.82 -0.96 13.34
CA VAL A 29 11.54 -0.35 12.95
C VAL A 29 10.40 -1.24 13.42
N SER A 30 9.51 -0.73 14.26
CA SER A 30 8.25 -1.39 14.58
C SER A 30 7.25 -1.07 13.47
N LEU A 31 6.92 -2.07 12.66
CA LEU A 31 6.13 -1.90 11.45
C LEU A 31 4.70 -2.44 11.66
N HIS A 32 3.67 -1.65 11.38
CA HIS A 32 2.29 -2.12 11.36
C HIS A 32 2.06 -3.02 10.14
N ALA A 33 2.29 -4.31 10.31
CA ALA A 33 2.25 -5.32 9.26
C ALA A 33 1.89 -6.70 9.82
N ALA A 34 1.27 -7.52 8.99
CA ALA A 34 1.25 -8.96 9.19
C ALA A 34 2.53 -9.55 8.56
N CYS A 35 3.23 -10.45 9.25
CA CYS A 35 4.48 -11.01 8.78
C CYS A 35 4.47 -12.53 8.83
N VAL A 36 4.91 -13.14 7.73
CA VAL A 36 5.05 -14.60 7.61
C VAL A 36 6.45 -14.97 7.12
N GLU A 37 6.92 -16.16 7.52
CA GLU A 37 8.12 -16.77 6.95
C GLU A 37 7.77 -17.76 5.84
N MET A 38 8.62 -17.83 4.84
CA MET A 38 8.54 -18.77 3.72
C MET A 38 9.91 -19.37 3.49
N GLY A 39 10.15 -20.54 4.03
CA GLY A 39 11.48 -21.16 4.01
C GLY A 39 12.52 -20.31 4.75
N ASP A 40 13.49 -19.78 4.01
CA ASP A 40 14.63 -19.04 4.57
C ASP A 40 14.41 -17.53 4.67
N PHE A 41 13.28 -17.00 4.24
CA PHE A 41 12.99 -15.57 4.26
C PHE A 41 11.63 -15.25 4.85
N ALA A 42 11.44 -13.98 5.20
CA ALA A 42 10.16 -13.41 5.61
C ALA A 42 9.63 -12.42 4.58
N VAL A 43 8.31 -12.25 4.58
CA VAL A 43 7.60 -11.17 3.87
C VAL A 43 6.65 -10.48 4.83
N ALA A 44 6.51 -9.16 4.68
CA ALA A 44 5.62 -8.36 5.52
C ALA A 44 4.51 -7.72 4.66
N PHE A 45 3.26 -7.87 5.10
CA PHE A 45 2.07 -7.28 4.47
C PHE A 45 1.67 -6.04 5.25
N THR A 46 1.77 -4.88 4.63
CA THR A 46 1.46 -3.58 5.24
C THR A 46 0.36 -2.84 4.50
N GLY A 47 -0.03 -1.66 4.99
CA GLY A 47 -1.07 -0.79 4.44
C GLY A 47 -2.10 -0.38 5.49
N HIS A 48 -3.06 0.46 5.11
CA HIS A 48 -4.08 0.97 6.01
C HIS A 48 -4.91 -0.14 6.68
N SER A 49 -5.51 0.20 7.81
CA SER A 49 -6.42 -0.73 8.50
C SER A 49 -7.60 -1.12 7.58
N GLY A 50 -7.97 -2.41 7.58
CA GLY A 50 -9.09 -2.90 6.77
C GLY A 50 -8.75 -3.30 5.33
N LEU A 51 -7.54 -3.06 4.82
CA LEU A 51 -7.13 -3.50 3.47
C LEU A 51 -6.90 -5.02 3.33
N GLY A 52 -6.90 -5.76 4.45
CA GLY A 52 -6.79 -7.21 4.44
C GLY A 52 -5.36 -7.75 4.52
N LYS A 53 -4.47 -7.07 5.26
CA LYS A 53 -3.11 -7.53 5.55
C LYS A 53 -3.08 -8.97 6.09
N SER A 54 -3.78 -9.20 7.21
CA SER A 54 -3.86 -10.54 7.83
C SER A 54 -4.55 -11.56 6.92
N THR A 55 -5.50 -11.12 6.08
CA THR A 55 -6.16 -12.00 5.10
C THR A 55 -5.17 -12.52 4.06
N ARG A 56 -4.32 -11.63 3.50
CA ARG A 56 -3.29 -12.04 2.52
C ARG A 56 -2.19 -12.87 3.17
N ALA A 57 -1.76 -12.51 4.37
CA ALA A 57 -0.82 -13.34 5.13
C ALA A 57 -1.38 -14.74 5.38
N ARG A 58 -2.67 -14.85 5.73
CA ARG A 58 -3.36 -16.13 5.89
C ARG A 58 -3.44 -16.92 4.59
N ALA A 59 -3.73 -16.27 3.47
CA ALA A 59 -3.72 -16.92 2.15
C ALA A 59 -2.34 -17.52 1.81
N TRP A 60 -1.26 -16.86 2.22
CA TRP A 60 0.11 -17.41 2.09
C TRP A 60 0.32 -18.62 3.01
N VAL A 61 -0.19 -18.59 4.22
CA VAL A 61 -0.13 -19.73 5.15
C VAL A 61 -0.89 -20.94 4.59
N GLU A 62 -2.12 -20.72 4.13
CA GLU A 62 -3.02 -21.78 3.63
C GLU A 62 -2.62 -22.28 2.23
N GLY A 63 -2.19 -21.38 1.34
CA GLY A 63 -1.91 -21.71 -0.07
C GLY A 63 -0.47 -22.14 -0.35
N LEU A 64 0.49 -21.65 0.44
CA LEU A 64 1.92 -21.81 0.20
C LEU A 64 2.64 -22.55 1.35
N GLY A 65 1.95 -22.81 2.46
CA GLY A 65 2.56 -23.41 3.65
C GLY A 65 3.48 -22.46 4.42
N ALA A 66 3.33 -21.13 4.23
CA ALA A 66 4.04 -20.14 5.02
C ALA A 66 3.68 -20.27 6.52
N GLN A 67 4.53 -19.78 7.40
CA GLN A 67 4.28 -19.78 8.84
C GLN A 67 4.24 -18.34 9.37
N TRP A 68 3.35 -18.07 10.31
CA TRP A 68 3.28 -16.76 10.93
C TRP A 68 4.55 -16.41 11.72
N ILE A 69 4.98 -15.15 11.62
CA ILE A 69 5.95 -14.54 12.54
C ILE A 69 5.19 -13.60 13.48
N SER A 70 4.37 -12.70 12.93
CA SER A 70 3.59 -11.71 13.71
C SER A 70 2.30 -11.35 12.97
N GLY A 71 1.20 -11.22 13.70
CA GLY A 71 -0.10 -10.83 13.14
C GLY A 71 -0.30 -9.32 12.99
N ASP A 72 0.51 -8.48 13.65
CA ASP A 72 0.25 -7.02 13.70
C ASP A 72 1.50 -6.15 13.61
N ARG A 73 2.50 -6.39 14.47
CA ARG A 73 3.65 -5.48 14.61
C ARG A 73 4.97 -6.23 14.77
N PRO A 74 5.52 -6.82 13.70
CA PRO A 74 6.87 -7.36 13.73
C PRO A 74 7.88 -6.24 14.00
N ALA A 75 8.98 -6.59 14.68
CA ALA A 75 10.15 -5.74 14.72
C ALA A 75 11.01 -6.01 13.49
N VAL A 76 11.40 -4.96 12.77
CA VAL A 76 12.30 -5.06 11.62
C VAL A 76 13.64 -4.49 12.00
N ARG A 77 14.61 -5.36 12.26
CA ARG A 77 15.99 -4.99 12.63
C ARG A 77 16.80 -4.74 11.36
N LEU A 78 17.44 -3.57 11.29
CA LEU A 78 18.32 -3.20 10.20
C LEU A 78 19.66 -3.94 10.34
N GLU A 79 20.09 -4.55 9.24
CA GLU A 79 21.38 -5.22 9.15
C GLU A 79 22.34 -4.42 8.25
N LYS A 80 23.61 -4.84 8.17
CA LYS A 80 24.56 -4.22 7.25
C LYS A 80 24.06 -4.28 5.81
N ASN A 81 23.53 -5.44 5.41
CA ASN A 81 22.97 -5.69 4.09
C ASN A 81 21.55 -6.27 4.26
N GLY A 82 20.52 -5.42 4.10
CA GLY A 82 19.13 -5.86 4.26
C GLY A 82 18.55 -5.58 5.66
N ALA A 83 17.57 -6.37 6.05
CA ALA A 83 16.92 -6.32 7.35
C ALA A 83 16.40 -7.71 7.75
N THR A 84 16.15 -7.90 9.03
CA THR A 84 15.61 -9.12 9.63
C THR A 84 14.26 -8.83 10.24
N ALA A 85 13.25 -9.61 9.89
CA ALA A 85 11.96 -9.60 10.56
C ALA A 85 12.01 -10.47 11.82
N CYS A 86 11.65 -9.88 12.95
CA CYS A 86 11.67 -10.52 14.26
C CYS A 86 10.25 -10.58 14.83
N GLY A 87 9.85 -11.74 15.34
CA GLY A 87 8.64 -11.87 16.13
C GLY A 87 8.79 -11.18 17.49
N VAL A 88 7.71 -10.56 17.96
CA VAL A 88 7.66 -9.84 19.24
C VAL A 88 6.43 -10.24 20.03
N PRO A 89 6.46 -10.17 21.39
CA PRO A 89 5.41 -10.72 22.24
C PRO A 89 4.14 -9.86 22.34
N TRP A 90 3.97 -8.87 21.47
CA TRP A 90 2.72 -8.12 21.35
C TRP A 90 2.04 -8.45 20.05
N ASP A 91 0.81 -8.79 20.18
CA ASP A 91 -0.07 -9.26 19.11
C ASP A 91 -1.21 -8.27 18.85
N GLY A 92 -1.78 -8.39 17.66
CA GLY A 92 -3.03 -7.73 17.30
C GLY A 92 -4.25 -8.60 17.61
N LYS A 93 -5.29 -8.47 16.79
CA LYS A 93 -6.53 -9.25 16.91
C LYS A 93 -6.32 -10.75 16.71
N GLU A 94 -5.30 -11.13 15.94
CA GLU A 94 -5.02 -12.53 15.57
C GLU A 94 -4.36 -13.31 16.71
N GLN A 95 -3.79 -12.63 17.72
CA GLN A 95 -3.07 -13.23 18.84
C GLN A 95 -1.96 -14.20 18.38
N ILE A 96 -1.27 -13.84 17.31
CA ILE A 96 -0.24 -14.65 16.66
C ILE A 96 1.09 -13.94 16.73
N PHE A 97 2.04 -14.56 17.43
CA PHE A 97 3.46 -14.22 17.38
C PHE A 97 4.30 -15.47 17.64
N ARG A 98 5.51 -15.48 17.10
CA ARG A 98 6.50 -16.53 17.35
C ARG A 98 7.85 -15.88 17.59
N ASP A 99 8.64 -16.48 18.46
CA ASP A 99 10.04 -16.09 18.68
C ASP A 99 10.90 -16.65 17.54
N VAL A 100 10.89 -15.94 16.42
CA VAL A 100 11.58 -16.31 15.17
C VAL A 100 12.15 -15.07 14.52
N GLU A 101 13.35 -15.22 13.95
CA GLU A 101 14.02 -14.22 13.15
C GLU A 101 14.29 -14.75 11.73
N LYS A 102 13.95 -13.96 10.71
CA LYS A 102 14.17 -14.32 9.30
C LYS A 102 14.61 -13.09 8.48
N PRO A 103 15.52 -13.27 7.52
CA PRO A 103 15.83 -12.21 6.56
C PRO A 103 14.57 -11.70 5.89
N LEU A 104 14.33 -10.39 5.91
CA LEU A 104 13.16 -9.78 5.30
C LEU A 104 13.41 -9.58 3.80
N LYS A 105 12.74 -10.39 2.98
CA LYS A 105 12.88 -10.34 1.51
C LYS A 105 12.24 -9.09 0.93
N CYS A 106 11.04 -8.74 1.38
CA CYS A 106 10.32 -7.56 0.90
C CYS A 106 9.20 -7.15 1.88
N ILE A 107 8.71 -5.93 1.69
CA ILE A 107 7.50 -5.40 2.32
C ILE A 107 6.48 -5.16 1.21
N MET A 108 5.24 -5.60 1.42
CA MET A 108 4.15 -5.53 0.45
C MET A 108 3.02 -4.66 0.96
N GLU A 109 2.78 -3.51 0.33
CA GLU A 109 1.54 -2.76 0.52
C GLU A 109 0.41 -3.47 -0.20
N VAL A 110 -0.61 -3.88 0.55
CA VAL A 110 -1.75 -4.63 0.00
C VAL A 110 -2.77 -3.68 -0.61
N ARG A 111 -3.19 -3.96 -1.84
CA ARG A 111 -4.34 -3.37 -2.53
C ARG A 111 -5.31 -4.46 -2.97
N ARG A 112 -6.61 -4.20 -2.88
CA ARG A 112 -7.63 -5.12 -3.37
C ARG A 112 -7.76 -4.97 -4.88
N SER A 113 -7.67 -6.08 -5.59
CA SER A 113 -7.82 -6.10 -7.04
C SER A 113 -8.35 -7.48 -7.47
N PRO A 114 -9.16 -7.55 -8.53
CA PRO A 114 -9.46 -8.81 -9.18
C PRO A 114 -8.27 -9.38 -9.95
N LEU A 115 -7.25 -8.55 -10.24
CA LEU A 115 -6.03 -8.91 -10.94
C LEU A 115 -4.88 -9.11 -9.97
N ASN A 116 -3.94 -9.99 -10.34
CA ASN A 116 -2.74 -10.28 -9.58
C ASN A 116 -1.52 -9.68 -10.27
N TYR A 117 -0.99 -8.59 -9.72
CA TYR A 117 0.24 -7.96 -10.20
C TYR A 117 0.99 -7.21 -9.11
N VAL A 118 2.25 -6.89 -9.37
CA VAL A 118 3.18 -6.28 -8.42
C VAL A 118 3.84 -5.05 -9.05
N ARG A 119 3.89 -3.95 -8.30
CA ARG A 119 4.63 -2.74 -8.65
C ARG A 119 5.68 -2.44 -7.60
N GLN A 120 6.87 -2.10 -8.03
CA GLN A 120 7.91 -1.63 -7.12
C GLN A 120 7.71 -0.15 -6.84
N LEU A 121 7.63 0.22 -5.57
CA LEU A 121 7.59 1.62 -5.16
C LEU A 121 8.97 2.26 -5.32
N ASN A 122 9.00 3.51 -5.79
CA ASN A 122 10.21 4.31 -5.74
C ASN A 122 10.57 4.72 -4.29
N GLU A 123 11.78 5.27 -4.07
CA GLU A 123 12.28 5.58 -2.71
C GLU A 123 11.33 6.55 -1.96
N ASP A 124 10.74 7.52 -2.63
CA ASP A 124 9.86 8.51 -1.99
C ASP A 124 8.50 7.93 -1.60
N GLN A 125 7.87 7.17 -2.49
CA GLN A 125 6.62 6.43 -2.23
C GLN A 125 6.81 5.42 -1.10
N ALA A 126 7.89 4.63 -1.17
CA ALA A 126 8.26 3.66 -0.14
C ALA A 126 8.47 4.32 1.22
N ARG A 127 9.21 5.44 1.25
CA ARG A 127 9.46 6.20 2.49
C ARG A 127 8.16 6.73 3.09
N GLN A 128 7.29 7.32 2.27
CA GLN A 128 5.99 7.83 2.73
C GLN A 128 5.13 6.70 3.31
N LEU A 129 5.03 5.58 2.63
CA LEU A 129 4.29 4.41 3.10
C LEU A 129 4.83 3.90 4.43
N ILE A 130 6.14 3.63 4.51
CA ILE A 130 6.73 3.05 5.71
C ILE A 130 6.67 4.01 6.89
N MET A 131 6.84 5.32 6.68
CA MET A 131 6.63 6.33 7.72
C MET A 131 5.21 6.27 8.31
N GLN A 132 4.18 6.14 7.48
CA GLN A 132 2.79 6.05 7.93
C GLN A 132 2.48 4.74 8.68
N GLN A 133 3.23 3.69 8.41
CA GLN A 133 3.01 2.36 8.98
C GLN A 133 4.00 2.01 10.12
N SER A 134 4.92 2.92 10.45
CA SER A 134 5.91 2.71 11.51
C SER A 134 5.56 3.47 12.79
N PHE A 135 6.06 2.95 13.89
CA PHE A 135 6.02 3.70 15.15
C PHE A 135 7.05 4.84 15.12
N VAL A 136 6.57 6.07 15.33
CA VAL A 136 7.39 7.27 15.46
C VAL A 136 6.94 8.03 16.70
N PRO A 137 7.78 8.12 17.76
CA PRO A 137 7.42 8.78 19.01
C PRO A 137 7.53 10.31 18.89
N MET A 138 6.51 10.95 18.35
CA MET A 138 6.51 12.41 18.09
C MET A 138 6.65 13.29 19.34
N TRP A 139 6.49 12.74 20.53
CA TRP A 139 6.70 13.44 21.82
C TRP A 139 8.17 13.44 22.29
N ASP A 140 9.05 12.69 21.63
CA ASP A 140 10.49 12.60 21.91
C ASP A 140 11.23 12.89 20.60
N THR A 141 11.81 14.09 20.50
CA THR A 141 12.46 14.57 19.28
C THR A 141 13.62 13.68 18.85
N ASP A 142 14.45 13.22 19.79
CA ASP A 142 15.63 12.42 19.47
C ASP A 142 15.21 11.03 18.96
N ALA A 143 14.28 10.38 19.65
CA ALA A 143 13.74 9.10 19.21
C ALA A 143 13.01 9.20 17.87
N ALA A 144 12.27 10.29 17.63
CA ALA A 144 11.60 10.53 16.34
C ALA A 144 12.62 10.68 15.21
N VAL A 145 13.69 11.45 15.39
CA VAL A 145 14.78 11.60 14.41
C VAL A 145 15.42 10.25 14.09
N MET A 146 15.70 9.45 15.13
CA MET A 146 16.26 8.10 14.95
C MET A 146 15.28 7.16 14.19
N ALA A 147 13.99 7.18 14.54
CA ALA A 147 12.97 6.42 13.84
C ALA A 147 12.90 6.77 12.34
N MET A 148 12.91 8.07 12.01
CA MET A 148 12.92 8.56 10.63
C MET A 148 14.19 8.12 9.88
N ALA A 149 15.35 8.15 10.54
CA ALA A 149 16.62 7.67 9.98
C ALA A 149 16.57 6.16 9.71
N ASN A 150 16.00 5.38 10.62
CA ASN A 150 15.80 3.94 10.46
C ASN A 150 14.87 3.62 9.28
N VAL A 151 13.76 4.33 9.15
CA VAL A 151 12.85 4.18 7.98
C VAL A 151 13.58 4.47 6.67
N ARG A 152 14.37 5.56 6.62
CA ARG A 152 15.17 5.89 5.43
C ARG A 152 16.17 4.79 5.08
N GLN A 153 16.81 4.18 6.07
CA GLN A 153 17.71 3.05 5.84
C GLN A 153 16.95 1.80 5.39
N LEU A 154 15.78 1.51 5.97
CA LEU A 154 14.97 0.35 5.63
C LEU A 154 14.56 0.37 4.15
N VAL A 155 14.03 1.49 3.66
CA VAL A 155 13.57 1.59 2.26
C VAL A 155 14.70 1.47 1.23
N ARG A 156 15.96 1.74 1.62
CA ARG A 156 17.14 1.54 0.77
C ARG A 156 17.67 0.12 0.77
N LYS A 157 17.32 -0.67 1.79
CA LYS A 157 17.88 -2.01 2.01
C LYS A 157 16.92 -3.13 1.66
N VAL A 158 15.61 -2.86 1.71
CA VAL A 158 14.56 -3.85 1.50
C VAL A 158 13.63 -3.35 0.39
N PRO A 159 13.38 -4.15 -0.65
CA PRO A 159 12.42 -3.81 -1.69
C PRO A 159 11.02 -3.64 -1.10
N ILE A 160 10.31 -2.60 -1.55
CA ILE A 160 8.94 -2.33 -1.12
C ILE A 160 8.06 -2.33 -2.35
N TYR A 161 7.05 -3.16 -2.30
CA TYR A 161 6.13 -3.38 -3.41
C TYR A 161 4.71 -2.94 -3.04
N ARG A 162 3.96 -2.48 -4.01
CA ARG A 162 2.50 -2.45 -3.98
C ARG A 162 1.99 -3.69 -4.67
N VAL A 163 1.16 -4.46 -3.97
CA VAL A 163 0.67 -5.75 -4.43
C VAL A 163 -0.83 -5.69 -4.58
N PHE A 164 -1.29 -5.88 -5.80
CA PHE A 164 -2.68 -5.93 -6.18
C PHE A 164 -3.11 -7.38 -6.28
N CYS A 165 -4.05 -7.81 -5.45
CA CYS A 165 -4.49 -9.21 -5.44
C CYS A 165 -5.82 -9.41 -4.72
N GLY A 166 -6.47 -10.51 -5.04
CA GLY A 166 -7.58 -11.08 -4.28
C GLY A 166 -7.14 -11.68 -2.93
N PRO A 167 -8.07 -12.26 -2.16
CA PRO A 167 -7.80 -12.80 -0.84
C PRO A 167 -7.52 -14.31 -0.79
N THR A 168 -7.48 -14.99 -1.94
CA THR A 168 -7.48 -16.45 -2.03
C THR A 168 -6.07 -17.06 -1.98
N ALA A 169 -6.00 -18.37 -1.82
CA ALA A 169 -4.74 -19.13 -1.89
C ALA A 169 -4.14 -19.11 -3.30
N GLU A 170 -4.98 -19.07 -4.33
CA GLU A 170 -4.58 -18.95 -5.73
C GLU A 170 -3.93 -17.59 -6.00
N ASP A 171 -4.51 -16.50 -5.48
CA ASP A 171 -3.92 -15.17 -5.56
C ASP A 171 -2.56 -15.12 -4.85
N ALA A 172 -2.44 -15.76 -3.69
CA ALA A 172 -1.18 -15.87 -2.96
C ALA A 172 -0.09 -16.59 -3.79
N LYS A 173 -0.45 -17.67 -4.49
CA LYS A 173 0.46 -18.40 -5.39
C LYS A 173 0.89 -17.55 -6.58
N ALA A 174 -0.04 -16.81 -7.20
CA ALA A 174 0.26 -15.92 -8.31
C ALA A 174 1.24 -14.81 -7.90
N ILE A 175 1.02 -14.18 -6.74
CA ILE A 175 1.93 -13.15 -6.23
C ILE A 175 3.28 -13.72 -5.85
N TYR A 176 3.32 -14.90 -5.22
CA TYR A 176 4.59 -15.57 -4.91
C TYR A 176 5.38 -15.89 -6.18
N ASP A 177 4.71 -16.38 -7.22
CA ASP A 177 5.32 -16.71 -8.51
C ASP A 177 5.97 -15.48 -9.15
N ILE A 178 5.26 -14.34 -9.19
CA ILE A 178 5.81 -13.08 -9.67
C ILE A 178 7.05 -12.65 -8.83
N LEU A 179 6.97 -12.71 -7.50
CA LEU A 179 8.03 -12.20 -6.62
C LEU A 179 9.29 -13.08 -6.61
N VAL A 180 9.15 -14.36 -6.88
CA VAL A 180 10.24 -15.34 -6.69
C VAL A 180 10.73 -15.92 -8.02
N ASN A 181 9.79 -16.32 -8.90
CA ASN A 181 10.11 -17.01 -10.15
C ASN A 181 10.15 -16.07 -11.36
N HIS A 182 9.37 -14.98 -11.33
CA HIS A 182 9.22 -14.05 -12.45
C HIS A 182 9.40 -12.59 -12.06
N PRO A 183 10.53 -12.22 -11.38
CA PRO A 183 10.75 -10.84 -10.92
C PRO A 183 10.84 -9.83 -12.08
N GLU A 184 11.08 -10.28 -13.32
CA GLU A 184 11.06 -9.45 -14.53
C GLU A 184 9.66 -8.89 -14.87
N GLN A 185 8.60 -9.45 -14.30
CA GLN A 185 7.23 -8.94 -14.43
C GLN A 185 6.95 -7.75 -13.49
N ILE A 186 7.80 -7.53 -12.50
CA ILE A 186 7.67 -6.41 -11.58
C ILE A 186 8.09 -5.14 -12.31
N ARG A 187 7.20 -4.19 -12.42
CA ARG A 187 7.46 -2.87 -13.01
C ARG A 187 7.54 -1.83 -11.91
N GLU A 188 8.22 -0.72 -12.20
CA GLU A 188 8.14 0.45 -11.31
C GLU A 188 6.71 1.00 -11.33
N GLU A 189 6.27 1.50 -10.19
CA GLU A 189 4.99 2.17 -10.10
C GLU A 189 5.03 3.46 -10.92
N ALA A 190 4.07 3.61 -11.83
CA ALA A 190 3.92 4.84 -12.58
C ALA A 190 3.63 6.01 -11.62
N LYS A 191 3.97 7.23 -12.03
CA LYS A 191 3.53 8.42 -11.30
C LYS A 191 2.01 8.42 -11.23
N ASP A 192 1.49 8.72 -10.04
CA ASP A 192 0.08 8.99 -9.88
C ASP A 192 -0.34 10.14 -10.80
N MET A 193 -1.48 9.95 -11.45
CA MET A 193 -2.11 10.95 -12.29
C MET A 193 -3.21 11.64 -11.49
N LYS A 194 -3.45 12.90 -11.79
CA LYS A 194 -4.49 13.70 -11.13
C LYS A 194 -5.07 14.70 -12.12
N ILE A 195 -6.34 15.04 -11.96
CA ILE A 195 -6.92 16.18 -12.65
C ILE A 195 -6.28 17.47 -12.11
N LYS A 196 -5.86 18.35 -13.03
CA LYS A 196 -5.31 19.66 -12.67
C LYS A 196 -6.33 20.48 -11.90
N GLU A 197 -5.83 21.27 -10.97
CA GLU A 197 -6.66 22.27 -10.29
C GLU A 197 -7.33 23.21 -11.30
N GLY A 198 -8.58 23.58 -11.01
CA GLY A 198 -9.35 24.46 -11.88
C GLY A 198 -10.15 23.74 -12.98
N PHE A 199 -10.36 22.44 -12.85
CA PHE A 199 -11.34 21.69 -13.62
C PHE A 199 -12.30 20.97 -12.68
N VAL A 200 -13.61 21.02 -12.99
CA VAL A 200 -14.65 20.37 -12.19
C VAL A 200 -15.61 19.59 -13.09
N LEU A 201 -16.06 18.44 -12.59
CA LEU A 201 -17.12 17.69 -13.22
C LEU A 201 -18.47 18.14 -12.65
N ARG A 202 -19.43 18.41 -13.52
CA ARG A 202 -20.83 18.71 -13.15
C ARG A 202 -21.78 17.78 -13.87
N ASN A 203 -22.81 17.35 -13.19
CA ASN A 203 -23.94 16.68 -13.82
C ASN A 203 -25.03 17.74 -14.11
N VAL A 204 -25.36 17.92 -15.37
CA VAL A 204 -26.37 18.89 -15.84
C VAL A 204 -27.35 18.16 -16.76
N VAL A 205 -28.58 17.97 -16.30
CA VAL A 205 -29.66 17.33 -17.07
C VAL A 205 -29.21 15.99 -17.69
N ASP A 206 -28.69 15.09 -16.83
CA ASP A 206 -28.18 13.75 -17.17
C ASP A 206 -26.92 13.69 -18.06
N GLU A 207 -26.27 14.83 -18.26
CA GLU A 207 -24.97 14.91 -18.95
C GLU A 207 -23.85 15.25 -17.96
N PHE A 208 -22.73 14.56 -18.07
CA PHE A 208 -21.52 14.84 -17.33
C PHE A 208 -20.63 15.82 -18.10
N ILE A 209 -20.43 17.01 -17.52
CA ILE A 209 -19.73 18.11 -18.20
C ILE A 209 -18.49 18.50 -17.38
N VAL A 210 -17.32 18.47 -18.03
CA VAL A 210 -16.08 19.05 -17.49
C VAL A 210 -16.05 20.53 -17.82
N MET A 211 -15.92 21.34 -16.78
CA MET A 211 -15.89 22.80 -16.88
C MET A 211 -14.60 23.36 -16.27
N PRO A 212 -13.95 24.31 -16.95
CA PRO A 212 -12.85 25.04 -16.36
C PRO A 212 -13.36 26.01 -15.27
N THR A 213 -12.54 26.26 -14.26
CA THR A 213 -12.78 27.25 -13.21
C THR A 213 -11.54 28.13 -13.01
N GLY A 214 -11.72 29.30 -12.43
CA GLY A 214 -10.62 30.24 -12.18
C GLY A 214 -9.90 30.68 -13.45
N ASP A 215 -8.57 30.68 -13.44
CA ASP A 215 -7.71 31.13 -14.54
C ASP A 215 -7.78 30.24 -15.79
N ASN A 216 -8.35 29.04 -15.68
CA ASN A 216 -8.48 28.11 -16.80
C ASN A 216 -9.65 28.46 -17.72
N ILE A 217 -10.61 29.29 -17.28
CA ILE A 217 -11.77 29.72 -18.09
C ILE A 217 -11.31 30.42 -19.37
N ALA A 218 -10.25 31.22 -19.30
CA ALA A 218 -9.73 31.96 -20.45
C ALA A 218 -8.86 31.11 -21.40
N LYS A 219 -8.43 29.91 -20.95
CA LYS A 219 -7.47 29.07 -21.68
C LYS A 219 -8.09 27.80 -22.25
N PHE A 220 -9.29 27.47 -21.83
CA PHE A 220 -9.98 26.24 -22.22
C PHE A 220 -11.21 26.62 -23.06
N GLU A 221 -11.22 26.19 -24.31
CA GLU A 221 -12.34 26.48 -25.23
C GLU A 221 -13.48 25.51 -25.00
N GLY A 222 -14.55 25.97 -24.34
CA GLY A 222 -15.81 25.26 -24.22
C GLY A 222 -15.95 24.37 -22.99
N ALA A 223 -16.99 23.56 -23.01
CA ALA A 223 -17.28 22.51 -22.04
C ALA A 223 -17.20 21.17 -22.74
N VAL A 224 -16.68 20.15 -22.06
CA VAL A 224 -16.55 18.81 -22.64
C VAL A 224 -17.55 17.88 -21.97
N VAL A 225 -18.41 17.27 -22.80
CA VAL A 225 -19.36 16.27 -22.34
C VAL A 225 -18.64 14.90 -22.26
N LEU A 226 -18.80 14.24 -21.14
CA LEU A 226 -18.27 12.90 -20.88
C LEU A 226 -19.41 11.88 -20.83
N ASN A 227 -19.15 10.67 -21.29
CA ASN A 227 -20.03 9.54 -21.02
C ASN A 227 -19.83 9.05 -19.55
N GLU A 228 -20.64 8.12 -19.10
CA GLU A 228 -20.62 7.61 -17.72
C GLU A 228 -19.27 7.04 -17.32
N VAL A 229 -18.63 6.24 -18.19
CA VAL A 229 -17.31 5.64 -17.92
C VAL A 229 -16.24 6.73 -17.78
N SER A 230 -16.23 7.69 -18.71
CA SER A 230 -15.27 8.82 -18.66
C SER A 230 -15.48 9.70 -17.42
N ALA A 231 -16.73 9.90 -17.01
CA ALA A 231 -17.07 10.65 -15.81
C ALA A 231 -16.66 9.90 -14.54
N PHE A 232 -16.82 8.56 -14.52
CA PHE A 232 -16.34 7.72 -13.43
C PHE A 232 -14.83 7.83 -13.27
N ILE A 233 -14.05 7.68 -14.35
CA ILE A 233 -12.60 7.81 -14.32
C ILE A 233 -12.15 9.23 -13.94
N PHE A 234 -12.83 10.27 -14.43
CA PHE A 234 -12.54 11.65 -14.04
C PHE A 234 -12.69 11.85 -12.52
N LYS A 235 -13.72 11.29 -11.89
CA LYS A 235 -13.91 11.33 -10.43
C LYS A 235 -12.79 10.62 -9.67
N GLN A 236 -12.32 9.47 -10.16
CA GLN A 236 -11.18 8.78 -9.55
C GLN A 236 -9.92 9.64 -9.59
N LEU A 237 -9.70 10.35 -10.70
CA LEU A 237 -8.57 11.27 -10.93
C LEU A 237 -8.65 12.58 -10.13
N GLU A 238 -9.72 12.89 -9.40
CA GLU A 238 -9.76 14.03 -8.47
C GLU A 238 -8.72 13.90 -7.34
N ASN A 239 -8.31 12.67 -7.04
CA ASN A 239 -7.20 12.36 -6.15
C ASN A 239 -6.07 11.70 -6.94
N PRO A 240 -4.81 11.82 -6.47
CA PRO A 240 -3.70 11.10 -7.09
C PRO A 240 -3.97 9.60 -7.14
N VAL A 241 -3.91 9.02 -8.33
CA VAL A 241 -4.23 7.61 -8.57
C VAL A 241 -3.35 7.03 -9.67
N SER A 242 -2.92 5.77 -9.53
CA SER A 242 -2.16 5.08 -10.57
C SER A 242 -3.06 4.57 -11.70
N ARG A 243 -2.48 4.33 -12.89
CA ARG A 243 -3.20 3.71 -14.01
C ARG A 243 -3.80 2.35 -13.62
N GLU A 244 -3.06 1.60 -12.86
CA GLU A 244 -3.45 0.26 -12.40
C GLU A 244 -4.63 0.31 -11.41
N ASP A 245 -4.64 1.29 -10.51
CA ASP A 245 -5.79 1.52 -9.62
C ASP A 245 -7.04 1.93 -10.40
N LEU A 246 -6.88 2.75 -11.47
CA LEU A 246 -7.98 3.11 -12.37
C LEU A 246 -8.51 1.89 -13.13
N LEU A 247 -7.63 1.04 -13.67
CA LEU A 247 -8.03 -0.19 -14.34
C LEU A 247 -8.76 -1.13 -13.37
N ALA A 248 -8.23 -1.31 -12.17
CA ALA A 248 -8.89 -2.13 -11.15
C ALA A 248 -10.26 -1.55 -10.75
N ALA A 249 -10.39 -0.23 -10.67
CA ALA A 249 -11.66 0.44 -10.40
C ALA A 249 -12.67 0.21 -11.53
N MET A 250 -12.24 0.28 -12.80
CA MET A 250 -13.10 -0.03 -13.96
C MET A 250 -13.61 -1.45 -13.92
N LEU A 251 -12.72 -2.44 -13.69
CA LEU A 251 -13.09 -3.86 -13.63
C LEU A 251 -13.99 -4.21 -12.45
N ASN A 252 -13.96 -3.42 -11.36
CA ASN A 252 -14.87 -3.60 -10.24
C ASN A 252 -16.26 -2.98 -10.46
N GLU A 253 -16.34 -1.93 -11.28
CA GLU A 253 -17.60 -1.18 -11.54
C GLU A 253 -18.36 -1.71 -12.75
N TYR A 254 -17.61 -2.17 -13.77
CA TYR A 254 -18.19 -2.56 -15.07
C TYR A 254 -17.89 -4.04 -15.38
N ASP A 255 -18.84 -4.72 -15.99
CA ASP A 255 -18.68 -6.09 -16.51
C ASP A 255 -17.99 -6.03 -17.89
N VAL A 256 -16.68 -5.95 -17.88
CA VAL A 256 -15.80 -5.82 -19.06
C VAL A 256 -14.56 -6.67 -18.87
N ASP A 257 -14.01 -7.24 -19.94
CA ASP A 257 -12.73 -7.95 -19.88
C ASP A 257 -11.54 -7.00 -19.72
N GLU A 258 -10.45 -7.52 -19.16
CA GLU A 258 -9.27 -6.72 -18.81
C GLU A 258 -8.64 -6.03 -20.03
N ALA A 259 -8.54 -6.71 -21.17
CA ALA A 259 -7.89 -6.17 -22.35
C ALA A 259 -8.68 -4.97 -22.90
N THR A 260 -10.00 -5.11 -23.02
CA THR A 260 -10.91 -4.03 -23.45
C THR A 260 -10.86 -2.86 -22.46
N ALA A 261 -10.95 -3.13 -21.15
CA ALA A 261 -10.88 -2.08 -20.13
C ALA A 261 -9.54 -1.34 -20.15
N ALA A 262 -8.43 -2.04 -20.40
CA ALA A 262 -7.11 -1.43 -20.49
C ALA A 262 -6.97 -0.51 -21.71
N ASP A 263 -7.43 -0.96 -22.88
CA ASP A 263 -7.38 -0.17 -24.11
C ASP A 263 -8.28 1.08 -24.02
N ASP A 264 -9.49 0.93 -23.48
CA ASP A 264 -10.43 2.05 -23.26
C ASP A 264 -9.88 3.07 -22.26
N LEU A 265 -9.26 2.59 -21.16
CA LEU A 265 -8.63 3.46 -20.17
C LEU A 265 -7.47 4.26 -20.79
N ASP A 266 -6.59 3.61 -21.56
CA ASP A 266 -5.45 4.26 -22.17
C ASP A 266 -5.89 5.34 -23.18
N ALA A 267 -6.86 5.04 -24.03
CA ALA A 267 -7.45 6.00 -24.96
C ALA A 267 -8.09 7.21 -24.23
N LEU A 268 -8.74 6.96 -23.08
CA LEU A 268 -9.36 8.02 -22.29
C LEU A 268 -8.29 8.90 -21.59
N LEU A 269 -7.24 8.30 -21.03
CA LEU A 269 -6.15 9.03 -20.39
C LEU A 269 -5.38 9.89 -21.41
N GLU A 270 -5.18 9.39 -22.63
CA GLU A 270 -4.59 10.14 -23.74
C GLU A 270 -5.47 11.34 -24.09
N LYS A 271 -6.77 11.15 -24.22
CA LYS A 271 -7.74 12.23 -24.45
C LYS A 271 -7.71 13.29 -23.36
N PHE A 272 -7.66 12.90 -22.07
CA PHE A 272 -7.55 13.83 -20.96
C PHE A 272 -6.22 14.59 -20.96
N ALA A 273 -5.14 13.95 -21.40
CA ALA A 273 -3.84 14.61 -21.55
C ALA A 273 -3.84 15.63 -22.70
N GLU A 274 -4.43 15.29 -23.88
CA GLU A 274 -4.59 16.18 -25.01
C GLU A 274 -5.47 17.39 -24.67
N MET A 275 -6.53 17.19 -23.92
CA MET A 275 -7.37 18.26 -23.39
C MET A 275 -6.65 19.14 -22.38
N GLY A 276 -5.48 18.75 -21.91
CA GLY A 276 -4.70 19.47 -20.92
C GLY A 276 -5.28 19.48 -19.50
N VAL A 277 -6.26 18.60 -19.21
CA VAL A 277 -6.91 18.50 -17.89
C VAL A 277 -6.17 17.56 -16.93
N LEU A 278 -5.25 16.72 -17.44
CA LEU A 278 -4.49 15.75 -16.65
C LEU A 278 -3.13 16.32 -16.23
N GLU A 279 -2.78 16.17 -14.94
CA GLU A 279 -1.45 16.40 -14.39
C GLU A 279 -0.68 15.05 -14.39
N LYS A 280 0.51 15.05 -14.98
CA LYS A 280 1.40 13.87 -15.05
C LYS A 280 2.55 14.00 -14.08
#